data_5ba041aea354c9fa4e425ab4652f2819
#
_entry.id   5ba041aea354c9fa4e425ab4652f2819
#
_cell.length_a   1.000
_cell.length_b   1.000
_cell.length_c   1.000
_cell.angle_alpha   90.00
_cell.angle_beta   90.00
_cell.angle_gamma   90.00
#
_symmetry.space_group_name_H-M   'P 1'
#
loop_
_entity.id
_entity.type
_entity.pdbx_description
1 polymer ?
#
loop_
_entity_poly.entity_id
_entity_poly.type
_entity_poly.pdbx_seq_one_letter_code
_entity_poly.pdbx_strand_id
1 'polypeptide(L)'
;MSIKIITDSTSYIPKELIEKYDITVVSLGVVINNIANKEIEIENDKFYKTLEKLDSIPTSSQPSIDDLFNSFDQVIGEGHEALGVFISSEMSGTYATCNQLIKTMIMDKYPKARMEVIDSASNCMQMGYAVLEAAKLAEEGKSMEEVIAGVEAIKSKSRFLFVPDTLEYLKKGGRIGGXXXXXXXXXTYCRSWKDFSF
;
A
#
# COMPACT_ATOMS: atom_id res chain seq x y z
N MET A 1 24.41 2.23 9.06
CA MET A 1 23.51 1.91 7.93
C MET A 1 22.42 0.99 8.47
N SER A 2 21.17 1.33 8.31
CA SER A 2 20.02 0.53 8.74
C SER A 2 19.01 0.46 7.59
N ILE A 3 18.09 -0.48 7.68
CA ILE A 3 17.00 -0.60 6.70
C ILE A 3 15.82 0.25 7.22
N LYS A 4 15.30 1.12 6.39
CA LYS A 4 14.09 1.92 6.69
C LYS A 4 12.94 1.41 5.84
N ILE A 5 11.76 1.35 6.46
CA ILE A 5 10.57 0.78 5.83
C ILE A 5 9.65 1.89 5.35
N ILE A 6 9.23 1.78 4.09
CA ILE A 6 8.32 2.73 3.46
C ILE A 6 7.06 1.95 3.04
N THR A 7 5.89 2.51 3.30
CA THR A 7 4.63 1.90 2.90
C THR A 7 3.65 2.99 2.45
N ASP A 8 2.47 2.59 2.03
CA ASP A 8 1.43 3.56 1.69
C ASP A 8 0.31 3.59 2.76
N SER A 9 -0.53 4.60 2.66
CA SER A 9 -1.58 4.87 3.64
C SER A 9 -2.59 3.73 3.78
N THR A 10 -2.74 2.86 2.77
CA THR A 10 -3.69 1.74 2.86
C THR A 10 -3.24 0.64 3.82
N SER A 11 -2.06 0.75 4.42
CA SER A 11 -1.60 -0.20 5.46
C SER A 11 -2.40 -0.06 6.76
N TYR A 12 -2.96 1.11 7.04
CA TYR A 12 -3.75 1.42 8.23
C TYR A 12 -3.04 1.03 9.55
N ILE A 13 -1.72 1.12 9.56
CA ILE A 13 -0.92 0.84 10.77
C ILE A 13 -1.23 1.93 11.82
N PRO A 14 -1.50 1.54 13.08
CA PRO A 14 -1.69 2.53 14.14
C PRO A 14 -0.52 3.51 14.26
N LYS A 15 -0.84 4.78 14.47
CA LYS A 15 0.14 5.87 14.50
C LYS A 15 1.29 5.59 15.48
N GLU A 16 0.96 5.06 16.66
CA GLU A 16 1.97 4.73 17.68
C GLU A 16 2.99 3.68 17.20
N LEU A 17 2.58 2.78 16.29
CA LEU A 17 3.49 1.78 15.72
C LEU A 17 4.32 2.39 14.57
N ILE A 18 3.71 3.30 13.78
CA ILE A 18 4.44 4.06 12.76
C ILE A 18 5.58 4.84 13.42
N GLU A 19 5.27 5.57 14.51
CA GLU A 19 6.25 6.36 15.23
C GLU A 19 7.31 5.49 15.91
N LYS A 20 6.87 4.40 16.55
CA LYS A 20 7.78 3.47 17.25
C LYS A 20 8.84 2.89 16.32
N TYR A 21 8.45 2.47 15.14
CA TYR A 21 9.35 1.77 14.20
C TYR A 21 9.89 2.70 13.10
N ASP A 22 9.61 4.00 13.19
CA ASP A 22 10.07 5.01 12.23
C ASP A 22 9.73 4.61 10.78
N ILE A 23 8.45 4.21 10.58
CA ILE A 23 7.94 3.81 9.26
C ILE A 23 7.51 5.04 8.48
N THR A 24 7.99 5.17 7.24
CA THR A 24 7.54 6.25 6.34
C THR A 24 6.25 5.83 5.63
N VAL A 25 5.20 6.64 5.76
CA VAL A 25 3.90 6.37 5.10
C VAL A 25 3.64 7.41 4.02
N VAL A 26 3.49 6.94 2.78
CA VAL A 26 3.18 7.81 1.63
C VAL A 26 1.67 7.73 1.37
N SER A 27 1.02 8.90 1.28
CA SER A 27 -0.44 8.96 1.17
C SER A 27 -0.94 8.70 -0.24
N LEU A 28 -1.95 7.84 -0.37
CA LEU A 28 -2.75 7.78 -1.60
C LEU A 28 -3.58 9.06 -1.72
N GLY A 29 -4.08 9.33 -2.92
CA GLY A 29 -4.98 10.45 -3.18
C GLY A 29 -6.44 9.99 -3.25
N VAL A 30 -7.35 10.87 -2.82
CA VAL A 30 -8.80 10.68 -2.98
C VAL A 30 -9.39 11.95 -3.57
N VAL A 31 -10.08 11.83 -4.69
CA VAL A 31 -10.73 12.96 -5.35
C VAL A 31 -12.22 12.96 -4.96
N ILE A 32 -12.64 14.03 -4.29
CA ILE A 32 -14.00 14.22 -3.84
C ILE A 32 -14.53 15.53 -4.47
N ASN A 33 -15.59 15.42 -5.26
CA ASN A 33 -16.14 16.59 -5.98
C ASN A 33 -15.07 17.38 -6.74
N ASN A 34 -14.20 16.66 -7.46
CA ASN A 34 -13.08 17.22 -8.26
C ASN A 34 -11.97 17.91 -7.43
N ILE A 35 -11.97 17.72 -6.12
CA ILE A 35 -10.90 18.23 -5.24
C ILE A 35 -10.03 17.04 -4.80
N ALA A 36 -8.73 17.13 -5.09
CA ALA A 36 -7.77 16.10 -4.68
C ALA A 36 -7.39 16.30 -3.20
N ASN A 37 -7.46 15.24 -2.43
CA ASN A 37 -7.13 15.22 -1.01
C ASN A 37 -6.15 14.08 -0.75
N LYS A 38 -5.27 14.22 0.24
CA LYS A 38 -4.48 13.10 0.72
C LYS A 38 -5.34 12.22 1.61
N GLU A 39 -5.31 10.91 1.40
CA GLU A 39 -6.13 9.95 2.17
C GLU A 39 -5.93 10.14 3.68
N ILE A 40 -4.70 10.35 4.11
CA ILE A 40 -4.37 10.50 5.54
C ILE A 40 -4.98 11.76 6.18
N GLU A 41 -5.44 12.72 5.38
CA GLU A 41 -6.06 13.95 5.86
C GLU A 41 -7.58 13.85 5.94
N ILE A 42 -8.16 12.76 5.44
CA ILE A 42 -9.61 12.56 5.40
C ILE A 42 -10.09 11.96 6.73
N GLU A 43 -11.07 12.62 7.34
CA GLU A 43 -11.75 12.09 8.51
C GLU A 43 -12.78 11.04 8.07
N ASN A 44 -12.44 9.76 8.24
CA ASN A 44 -13.25 8.64 7.75
C ASN A 44 -14.71 8.72 8.19
N ASP A 45 -14.97 9.01 9.47
CA ASP A 45 -16.33 9.09 10.01
C ASP A 45 -17.18 10.14 9.28
N LYS A 46 -16.59 11.30 8.99
CA LYS A 46 -17.28 12.36 8.25
C LYS A 46 -17.46 11.96 6.79
N PHE A 47 -16.42 11.42 6.20
CA PHE A 47 -16.43 11.01 4.79
C PHE A 47 -17.56 9.99 4.53
N TYR A 48 -17.62 8.91 5.30
CA TYR A 48 -18.63 7.87 5.08
C TYR A 48 -20.05 8.38 5.35
N LYS A 49 -20.27 9.27 6.31
CA LYS A 49 -21.59 9.87 6.57
C LYS A 49 -22.07 10.75 5.42
N THR A 50 -21.16 11.30 4.65
CA THR A 50 -21.51 12.19 3.53
C THR A 50 -21.47 11.48 2.17
N LEU A 51 -20.94 10.27 2.12
CA LEU A 51 -20.69 9.55 0.86
C LEU A 51 -21.93 9.46 -0.02
N GLU A 52 -23.09 9.15 0.59
CA GLU A 52 -24.35 9.00 -0.13
C GLU A 52 -24.89 10.33 -0.69
N LYS A 53 -24.39 11.46 -0.17
CA LYS A 53 -24.85 12.80 -0.55
C LYS A 53 -23.96 13.47 -1.60
N LEU A 54 -22.88 12.77 -2.00
CA LEU A 54 -21.95 13.32 -2.99
C LEU A 54 -22.56 13.25 -4.40
N ASP A 55 -22.31 14.28 -5.19
CA ASP A 55 -22.78 14.35 -6.58
C ASP A 55 -22.13 13.29 -7.47
N SER A 56 -20.93 12.86 -7.10
CA SER A 56 -20.18 11.85 -7.85
C SER A 56 -19.45 10.93 -6.89
N ILE A 57 -19.20 9.71 -7.34
CA ILE A 57 -18.46 8.73 -6.54
C ILE A 57 -16.98 9.18 -6.46
N PRO A 58 -16.44 9.29 -5.24
CA PRO A 58 -15.01 9.60 -5.09
C PRO A 58 -14.15 8.58 -5.79
N THR A 59 -13.05 9.05 -6.36
CA THR A 59 -12.07 8.17 -7.01
C THR A 59 -10.74 8.23 -6.25
N SER A 60 -10.01 7.14 -6.26
CA SER A 60 -8.69 7.08 -5.62
C SER A 60 -7.59 7.08 -6.67
N SER A 61 -6.43 7.58 -6.27
CA SER A 61 -5.23 7.57 -7.10
C SER A 61 -4.04 7.07 -6.26
N GLN A 62 -3.04 6.53 -6.94
CA GLN A 62 -1.76 6.23 -6.28
C GLN A 62 -1.14 7.53 -5.75
N PRO A 63 -0.15 7.45 -4.84
CA PRO A 63 0.60 8.64 -4.41
C PRO A 63 1.24 9.34 -5.62
N SER A 64 1.53 10.62 -5.48
CA SER A 64 2.24 11.35 -6.54
C SER A 64 3.66 10.79 -6.73
N ILE A 65 4.19 10.94 -7.94
CA ILE A 65 5.57 10.55 -8.24
C ILE A 65 6.54 11.28 -7.30
N ASP A 66 6.28 12.57 -7.05
CA ASP A 66 7.11 13.38 -6.17
C ASP A 66 7.09 12.87 -4.72
N ASP A 67 5.89 12.56 -4.17
CA ASP A 67 5.80 12.03 -2.80
C ASP A 67 6.53 10.69 -2.68
N LEU A 68 6.36 9.80 -3.67
CA LEU A 68 7.06 8.51 -3.69
C LEU A 68 8.58 8.72 -3.79
N PHE A 69 9.02 9.51 -4.77
CA PHE A 69 10.46 9.77 -4.95
C PHE A 69 11.07 10.37 -3.67
N ASN A 70 10.46 11.41 -3.12
CA ASN A 70 10.98 12.12 -1.95
C ASN A 70 11.10 11.19 -0.72
N SER A 71 10.14 10.24 -0.56
CA SER A 71 10.19 9.30 0.58
C SER A 71 11.44 8.40 0.51
N PHE A 72 11.78 7.91 -0.68
CA PHE A 72 12.98 7.09 -0.88
C PHE A 72 14.25 7.94 -0.90
N ASP A 73 14.19 9.11 -1.53
CA ASP A 73 15.31 10.04 -1.63
C ASP A 73 15.82 10.46 -0.25
N GLN A 74 14.90 10.75 0.65
CA GLN A 74 15.24 11.12 2.04
C GLN A 74 15.98 9.97 2.73
N VAL A 75 15.39 8.79 2.74
CA VAL A 75 15.95 7.61 3.43
C VAL A 75 17.34 7.28 2.90
N ILE A 76 17.47 7.20 1.58
CA ILE A 76 18.72 6.79 0.94
C ILE A 76 19.76 7.91 1.02
N GLY A 77 19.33 9.18 0.91
CA GLY A 77 20.22 10.34 1.07
C GLY A 77 20.81 10.44 2.47
N GLU A 78 20.11 9.91 3.49
CA GLU A 78 20.61 9.84 4.87
C GLU A 78 21.55 8.63 5.07
N GLY A 79 21.80 7.84 4.05
CA GLY A 79 22.73 6.71 4.09
C GLY A 79 22.13 5.39 4.55
N HIS A 80 20.80 5.26 4.48
CA HIS A 80 20.11 4.02 4.84
C HIS A 80 19.78 3.19 3.60
N GLU A 81 19.46 1.92 3.81
CA GLU A 81 18.83 1.07 2.80
C GLU A 81 17.31 1.27 2.91
N ALA A 82 16.57 1.12 1.81
CA ALA A 82 15.13 1.33 1.79
C ALA A 82 14.39 0.07 1.33
N LEU A 83 13.34 -0.31 2.07
CA LEU A 83 12.42 -1.36 1.66
C LEU A 83 11.00 -0.79 1.58
N GLY A 84 10.44 -0.75 0.37
CA GLY A 84 9.05 -0.37 0.16
C GLY A 84 8.13 -1.59 0.18
N VAL A 85 7.04 -1.56 0.93
CA VAL A 85 6.01 -2.61 0.91
C VAL A 85 4.67 -1.91 0.64
N PHE A 86 4.09 -2.17 -0.53
CA PHE A 86 2.94 -1.39 -1.02
C PHE A 86 1.72 -2.25 -1.29
N ILE A 87 0.56 -1.58 -1.36
CA ILE A 87 -0.73 -2.17 -1.72
C ILE A 87 -0.60 -3.05 -2.96
N SER A 88 -1.40 -4.12 -2.99
CA SER A 88 -1.44 -5.09 -4.10
C SER A 88 -1.43 -4.42 -5.48
N SER A 89 -0.56 -4.92 -6.36
CA SER A 89 -0.50 -4.50 -7.77
C SER A 89 -1.81 -4.76 -8.53
N GLU A 90 -2.65 -5.67 -8.02
CA GLU A 90 -3.98 -5.94 -8.57
C GLU A 90 -4.97 -4.81 -8.25
N MET A 91 -4.65 -3.95 -7.27
CA MET A 91 -5.55 -2.89 -6.77
C MET A 91 -5.06 -1.49 -7.12
N SER A 92 -3.75 -1.29 -7.25
CA SER A 92 -3.15 0.04 -7.45
C SER A 92 -1.85 -0.06 -8.24
N GLY A 93 -1.54 1.00 -8.96
CA GLY A 93 -0.26 1.15 -9.67
C GLY A 93 0.93 1.48 -8.76
N THR A 94 0.71 1.70 -7.46
CA THR A 94 1.76 2.17 -6.53
C THR A 94 3.02 1.29 -6.58
N TYR A 95 2.84 -0.03 -6.42
CA TYR A 95 3.97 -0.98 -6.48
C TYR A 95 4.72 -0.87 -7.80
N ALA A 96 4.00 -0.89 -8.92
CA ALA A 96 4.63 -0.85 -10.25
C ALA A 96 5.39 0.47 -10.46
N THR A 97 4.80 1.60 -10.06
CA THR A 97 5.46 2.91 -10.14
C THR A 97 6.74 2.92 -9.31
N CYS A 98 6.69 2.41 -8.07
CA CYS A 98 7.87 2.35 -7.21
C CYS A 98 8.95 1.44 -7.79
N ASN A 99 8.57 0.24 -8.22
CA ASN A 99 9.54 -0.77 -8.65
C ASN A 99 10.19 -0.45 -10.00
N GLN A 100 9.48 0.26 -10.87
CA GLN A 100 10.00 0.58 -12.21
C GLN A 100 10.55 2.00 -12.29
N LEU A 101 9.73 3.00 -11.97
CA LEU A 101 10.11 4.40 -12.18
C LEU A 101 10.95 4.94 -11.01
N ILE A 102 10.43 4.85 -9.78
CA ILE A 102 11.11 5.46 -8.62
C ILE A 102 12.46 4.78 -8.39
N LYS A 103 12.49 3.43 -8.46
CA LYS A 103 13.75 2.69 -8.28
C LYS A 103 14.79 3.11 -9.31
N THR A 104 14.41 3.32 -10.57
CA THR A 104 15.32 3.81 -11.61
C THR A 104 15.86 5.20 -11.26
N MET A 105 14.97 6.13 -10.89
CA MET A 105 15.37 7.50 -10.53
C MET A 105 16.32 7.52 -9.33
N ILE A 106 16.05 6.69 -8.34
CA ILE A 106 16.89 6.57 -7.14
C ILE A 106 18.26 5.96 -7.48
N MET A 107 18.29 4.91 -8.30
CA MET A 107 19.55 4.25 -8.70
C MET A 107 20.41 5.18 -9.56
N ASP A 108 19.78 6.00 -10.40
CA ASP A 108 20.49 7.01 -11.20
C ASP A 108 21.15 8.06 -10.31
N LYS A 109 20.45 8.48 -9.24
CA LYS A 109 20.98 9.48 -8.29
C LYS A 109 21.99 8.90 -7.30
N TYR A 110 21.75 7.65 -6.85
CA TYR A 110 22.55 6.96 -5.84
C TYR A 110 22.97 5.57 -6.33
N PRO A 111 23.97 5.45 -7.21
CA PRO A 111 24.29 4.17 -7.86
C PRO A 111 24.71 3.03 -6.92
N LYS A 112 25.05 3.32 -5.68
CA LYS A 112 25.46 2.31 -4.69
C LYS A 112 24.38 2.04 -3.64
N ALA A 113 23.24 2.72 -3.76
CA ALA A 113 22.16 2.55 -2.80
C ALA A 113 21.52 1.16 -2.93
N ARG A 114 20.92 0.72 -1.84
CA ARG A 114 20.11 -0.49 -1.87
C ARG A 114 18.65 -0.12 -1.63
N MET A 115 17.83 -0.39 -2.63
CA MET A 115 16.39 -0.16 -2.60
C MET A 115 15.66 -1.40 -3.11
N GLU A 116 14.75 -1.91 -2.30
CA GLU A 116 13.90 -3.04 -2.69
C GLU A 116 12.43 -2.65 -2.54
N VAL A 117 11.58 -3.26 -3.36
CA VAL A 117 10.14 -2.96 -3.36
C VAL A 117 9.37 -4.27 -3.44
N ILE A 118 8.41 -4.46 -2.53
CA ILE A 118 7.58 -5.66 -2.45
C ILE A 118 6.11 -5.31 -2.74
N ASP A 119 5.50 -6.10 -3.61
CA ASP A 119 4.06 -6.15 -3.77
C ASP A 119 3.50 -6.96 -2.59
N SER A 120 2.74 -6.31 -1.72
CA SER A 120 2.15 -7.02 -0.57
C SER A 120 1.12 -8.08 -0.99
N ALA A 121 0.60 -7.97 -2.22
CA ALA A 121 -0.53 -8.75 -2.73
C ALA A 121 -1.76 -8.62 -1.80
N SER A 122 -1.87 -7.50 -1.09
CA SER A 122 -2.89 -7.28 -0.06
C SER A 122 -3.16 -5.78 0.13
N ASN A 123 -3.92 -5.46 1.17
CA ASN A 123 -4.16 -4.10 1.65
C ASN A 123 -4.53 -4.15 3.13
N CYS A 124 -4.88 -3.01 3.70
CA CYS A 124 -5.30 -2.84 5.09
C CYS A 124 -4.29 -3.49 6.04
N MET A 125 -4.74 -3.88 7.23
CA MET A 125 -3.82 -4.42 8.24
C MET A 125 -3.19 -5.76 7.86
N GLN A 126 -3.69 -6.48 6.85
CA GLN A 126 -2.95 -7.65 6.35
C GLN A 126 -1.61 -7.21 5.77
N MET A 127 -1.60 -6.13 4.95
CA MET A 127 -0.36 -5.50 4.50
C MET A 127 0.38 -4.90 5.69
N GLY A 128 -0.34 -4.22 6.60
CA GLY A 128 0.25 -3.61 7.79
C GLY A 128 1.06 -4.59 8.63
N TYR A 129 0.59 -5.83 8.80
CA TYR A 129 1.36 -6.84 9.55
C TYR A 129 2.67 -7.21 8.85
N ALA A 130 2.67 -7.27 7.52
CA ALA A 130 3.91 -7.54 6.76
C ALA A 130 4.90 -6.36 6.90
N VAL A 131 4.39 -5.12 6.87
CA VAL A 131 5.19 -3.91 7.09
C VAL A 131 5.78 -3.90 8.51
N LEU A 132 4.97 -4.22 9.52
CA LEU A 132 5.42 -4.25 10.92
C LEU A 132 6.49 -5.33 11.15
N GLU A 133 6.34 -6.49 10.52
CA GLU A 133 7.37 -7.54 10.61
C GLU A 133 8.67 -7.06 9.96
N ALA A 134 8.60 -6.41 8.79
CA ALA A 134 9.77 -5.82 8.15
C ALA A 134 10.47 -4.83 9.08
N ALA A 135 9.69 -3.92 9.69
CA ALA A 135 10.22 -2.87 10.56
C ALA A 135 10.88 -3.46 11.82
N LYS A 136 10.24 -4.48 12.40
CA LYS A 136 10.78 -5.18 13.57
C LYS A 136 12.13 -5.85 13.25
N LEU A 137 12.17 -6.60 12.14
CA LEU A 137 13.41 -7.30 11.74
C LEU A 137 14.51 -6.29 11.39
N ALA A 138 14.17 -5.16 10.77
CA ALA A 138 15.12 -4.09 10.49
C ALA A 138 15.67 -3.49 11.80
N GLU A 139 14.81 -3.27 12.81
CA GLU A 139 15.23 -2.78 14.14
C GLU A 139 16.15 -3.78 14.83
N GLU A 140 15.94 -5.09 14.63
CA GLU A 140 16.80 -6.15 15.14
C GLU A 140 18.13 -6.25 14.40
N GLY A 141 18.35 -5.44 13.37
CA GLY A 141 19.61 -5.42 12.61
C GLY A 141 19.74 -6.56 11.60
N LYS A 142 18.62 -7.14 11.17
CA LYS A 142 18.63 -8.21 10.17
C LYS A 142 19.02 -7.67 8.79
N SER A 143 19.56 -8.54 7.94
CA SER A 143 19.88 -8.19 6.56
C SER A 143 18.63 -7.96 5.72
N MET A 144 18.77 -7.28 4.59
CA MET A 144 17.65 -7.03 3.66
C MET A 144 16.98 -8.35 3.23
N GLU A 145 17.78 -9.39 3.00
CA GLU A 145 17.27 -10.71 2.62
C GLU A 145 16.43 -11.33 3.73
N GLU A 146 16.87 -11.21 4.98
CA GLU A 146 16.09 -11.72 6.14
C GLU A 146 14.81 -10.92 6.33
N VAL A 147 14.85 -9.61 6.15
CA VAL A 147 13.66 -8.74 6.25
C VAL A 147 12.65 -9.11 5.16
N ILE A 148 13.10 -9.25 3.91
CA ILE A 148 12.24 -9.66 2.79
C ILE A 148 11.62 -11.04 3.08
N ALA A 149 12.43 -11.99 3.57
CA ALA A 149 11.92 -13.34 3.90
C ALA A 149 10.83 -13.28 4.99
N GLY A 150 10.98 -12.38 5.97
CA GLY A 150 9.97 -12.14 7.00
C GLY A 150 8.65 -11.63 6.40
N VAL A 151 8.73 -10.65 5.50
CA VAL A 151 7.56 -10.12 4.78
C VAL A 151 6.84 -11.25 4.03
N GLU A 152 7.60 -12.05 3.27
CA GLU A 152 7.03 -13.16 2.49
C GLU A 152 6.41 -14.24 3.38
N ALA A 153 7.00 -14.49 4.56
CA ALA A 153 6.45 -15.42 5.54
C ALA A 153 5.09 -14.94 6.06
N ILE A 154 4.95 -13.64 6.37
CA ILE A 154 3.65 -13.07 6.78
C ILE A 154 2.63 -13.18 5.64
N LYS A 155 3.02 -12.81 4.41
CA LYS A 155 2.16 -12.90 3.23
C LYS A 155 1.61 -14.32 3.04
N SER A 156 2.47 -15.32 3.16
CA SER A 156 2.09 -16.74 2.94
C SER A 156 1.14 -17.29 4.02
N LYS A 157 1.24 -16.77 5.24
CA LYS A 157 0.48 -17.26 6.40
C LYS A 157 -0.82 -16.49 6.65
N SER A 158 -0.97 -15.29 6.06
CA SER A 158 -2.14 -14.46 6.32
C SER A 158 -3.23 -14.63 5.25
N ARG A 159 -4.45 -14.29 5.63
CA ARG A 159 -5.62 -14.29 4.73
C ARG A 159 -6.43 -13.04 4.97
N PHE A 160 -6.84 -12.40 3.89
CA PHE A 160 -7.69 -11.22 3.93
C PHE A 160 -9.14 -11.64 3.71
N LEU A 161 -9.97 -11.43 4.71
CA LEU A 161 -11.39 -11.75 4.65
C LEU A 161 -12.18 -10.47 4.91
N PHE A 162 -13.14 -10.17 4.04
CA PHE A 162 -14.02 -9.03 4.22
C PHE A 162 -15.40 -9.31 3.64
N VAL A 163 -16.39 -8.65 4.21
CA VAL A 163 -17.77 -8.70 3.72
C VAL A 163 -18.22 -7.26 3.51
N PRO A 164 -18.35 -6.80 2.26
CA PRO A 164 -18.79 -5.43 2.02
C PRO A 164 -20.30 -5.32 2.13
N ASP A 165 -20.78 -4.18 2.59
CA ASP A 165 -22.24 -3.88 2.58
C ASP A 165 -22.78 -3.76 1.16
N THR A 166 -21.95 -3.34 0.22
CA THR A 166 -22.31 -3.22 -1.19
C THR A 166 -21.06 -3.43 -2.07
N LEU A 167 -21.27 -4.03 -3.23
CA LEU A 167 -20.20 -4.19 -4.23
C LEU A 167 -20.16 -3.03 -5.23
N GLU A 168 -21.08 -2.08 -5.11
CA GLU A 168 -21.26 -0.98 -6.08
C GLU A 168 -19.95 -0.20 -6.32
N TYR A 169 -19.30 0.21 -5.24
CA TYR A 169 -18.07 1.02 -5.33
C TYR A 169 -16.91 0.22 -5.93
N LEU A 170 -16.78 -1.06 -5.57
CA LEU A 170 -15.78 -1.94 -6.15
C LEU A 170 -16.01 -2.15 -7.66
N LYS A 171 -17.28 -2.32 -8.05
CA LYS A 171 -17.66 -2.49 -9.46
C LYS A 171 -17.36 -1.22 -10.26
N LYS A 172 -17.82 -0.06 -9.78
CA LYS A 172 -17.60 1.23 -10.46
C LYS A 172 -16.14 1.61 -10.51
N GLY A 173 -15.36 1.24 -9.50
CA GLY A 173 -13.91 1.47 -9.45
C GLY A 173 -13.08 0.46 -10.23
N GLY A 174 -13.71 -0.54 -10.84
CA GLY A 174 -13.01 -1.57 -11.62
C GLY A 174 -12.20 -2.55 -10.79
N ARG A 175 -12.39 -2.58 -9.47
CA ARG A 175 -11.58 -3.39 -8.54
C ARG A 175 -12.26 -4.66 -8.05
N ILE A 176 -13.38 -5.02 -8.63
CA ILE A 176 -14.08 -6.26 -8.24
C ILE A 176 -13.16 -7.48 -8.44
N GLY A 177 -12.41 -7.50 -9.51
CA GLY A 177 -11.41 -8.55 -9.78
C GLY A 177 -10.21 -8.44 -8.84
N GLY A 178 -9.69 -7.28 -8.71
CA GLY A 178 -8.55 -6.95 -7.85
C GLY A 178 -8.79 -7.22 -6.37
N UNK A 179 -9.79 -6.81 -6.02
CA UNK A 179 -10.13 -6.91 -4.64
C UNK A 179 -10.26 -8.35 -4.20
N UNK A 180 -10.54 -8.97 -5.14
CA UNK A 180 -10.62 -10.37 -4.97
C UNK A 180 -9.25 -11.03 -5.01
N UNK A 181 -8.57 -10.52 -5.62
CA UNK A 181 -7.23 -10.95 -5.68
C UNK A 181 -6.49 -10.88 -4.37
N UNK A 182 -6.84 -9.99 -3.80
CA UNK A 182 -6.25 -9.79 -2.56
C UNK A 182 -6.68 -10.85 -1.58
N UNK A 183 -7.61 -11.22 -1.83
CA UNK A 183 -8.14 -12.27 -1.06
C UNK A 183 -7.93 -13.53 -1.85
N UNK A 184 -7.10 -13.86 -1.98
CA UNK A 184 -6.76 -15.00 -2.67
C UNK A 184 -7.75 -16.08 -2.74
N UNK A 185 -8.34 -16.00 -2.04
CA UNK A 185 -9.39 -16.85 -1.96
C UNK A 185 -10.60 -16.34 -2.67
N UNK A 186 -10.54 -15.35 -2.64
CA UNK A 186 -11.56 -14.70 -3.22
C UNK A 186 -11.48 -14.66 -4.72
N UNK A 187 -10.48 -14.85 -5.00
CA UNK A 187 -10.30 -14.91 -6.39
C UNK A 187 -11.09 -16.01 -7.04
N THR A 188 -11.07 -17.04 -6.43
CA THR A 188 -11.91 -18.15 -6.95
C THR A 188 -13.41 -17.82 -6.89
N TYR A 189 -13.79 -17.25 -5.82
CA TYR A 189 -15.21 -16.85 -5.66
C TYR A 189 -15.59 -15.68 -6.58
N CYS A 190 -14.75 -14.65 -6.68
CA CYS A 190 -15.09 -13.48 -7.51
C CYS A 190 -15.10 -13.80 -9.01
N ARG A 191 -14.33 -14.78 -9.47
CA ARG A 191 -14.38 -15.20 -10.88
C ARG A 191 -15.72 -15.85 -11.23
N SER A 192 -16.32 -16.52 -10.27
CA SER A 192 -17.65 -17.15 -10.47
C SER A 192 -18.79 -16.12 -10.48
N TRP A 193 -18.57 -14.94 -9.88
CA TRP A 193 -19.60 -13.88 -9.80
C TRP A 193 -19.80 -13.13 -11.14
N LYS A 194 -18.88 -13.28 -12.08
CA LYS A 194 -19.06 -12.71 -13.42
C LYS A 194 -20.26 -13.32 -14.17
N ASP A 195 -20.70 -14.49 -13.72
CA ASP A 195 -21.82 -15.19 -14.32
C ASP A 195 -23.17 -14.83 -13.73
N PHE A 196 -23.20 -13.97 -12.70
CA PHE A 196 -24.46 -13.49 -12.16
C PHE A 196 -24.89 -12.18 -12.85
N SER A 197 -25.83 -12.31 -13.77
CA SER A 197 -26.51 -11.15 -14.35
C SER A 197 -27.57 -10.68 -13.35
N PHE A 198 -27.41 -9.45 -12.82
CA PHE A 198 -28.45 -8.74 -12.09
C PHE A 198 -29.19 -7.81 -13.04
#